data_d6c595f52a7f1debe8b8eee05e76f1ef
#
_entry.id   d6c595f52a7f1debe8b8eee05e76f1ef
#
_cell.length_a   1.000
_cell.length_b   1.000
_cell.length_c   1.000
_cell.angle_alpha   90.00
_cell.angle_beta   90.00
_cell.angle_gamma   90.00
#
_symmetry.space_group_name_H-M   'P 1'
#
loop_
_entity.id
_entity.type
_entity.pdbx_description
1 polymer ?
#
loop_
_entity_poly.entity_id
_entity_poly.type
_entity_poly.pdbx_seq_one_letter_code
_entity_poly.pdbx_strand_id
1 'polypeptide(L)'
;MRIIGIDPGYAIVGYGVIDYIGNKFKIVEYGAITTESNQNMNERFKSIHDDLNTIIERTKPEFLAIEELFFNSNQKTAINVAQARGVLLLSALNHGISVHEYTPL
;
A
#
# COMPACT_ATOMS: atom_id res chain seq x y z
N MET A 1 -10.21 -9.57 13.06
CA MET A 1 -8.95 -9.40 12.30
C MET A 1 -9.07 -8.24 11.34
N ARG A 2 -8.17 -7.29 11.42
CA ARG A 2 -8.18 -6.12 10.53
C ARG A 2 -7.04 -6.20 9.53
N ILE A 3 -7.37 -6.00 8.26
CA ILE A 3 -6.45 -6.15 7.13
C ILE A 3 -6.49 -4.87 6.31
N ILE A 4 -5.29 -4.36 5.93
CA ILE A 4 -5.18 -3.33 4.91
C ILE A 4 -4.67 -3.97 3.62
N GLY A 5 -5.43 -3.81 2.55
CA GLY A 5 -5.03 -4.26 1.21
C GLY A 5 -4.47 -3.08 0.42
N ILE A 6 -3.39 -3.31 -0.29
CA ILE A 6 -2.68 -2.26 -1.04
C ILE A 6 -2.55 -2.67 -2.50
N ASP A 7 -2.94 -1.76 -3.39
CA ASP A 7 -2.62 -1.82 -4.82
C ASP A 7 -1.48 -0.82 -5.06
N PRO A 8 -0.24 -1.31 -5.24
CA PRO A 8 0.92 -0.42 -5.25
C PRO A 8 1.02 0.40 -6.54
N GLY A 9 1.51 1.62 -6.39
CA GLY A 9 1.78 2.56 -7.45
C GLY A 9 2.65 3.68 -6.93
N TYR A 10 2.89 4.70 -7.71
CA TYR A 10 3.59 5.90 -7.26
C TYR A 10 2.78 7.18 -7.48
N ALA A 11 1.96 7.23 -8.51
CA ALA A 11 1.03 8.33 -8.73
C ALA A 11 -0.25 8.14 -7.91
N ILE A 12 -0.74 6.91 -7.88
CA ILE A 12 -1.92 6.51 -7.12
C ILE A 12 -1.63 5.17 -6.45
N VAL A 13 -1.84 5.12 -5.14
CA VAL A 13 -1.76 3.88 -4.37
C VAL A 13 -3.16 3.62 -3.83
N GLY A 14 -3.81 2.58 -4.33
CA GLY A 14 -5.13 2.19 -3.83
C GLY A 14 -5.02 1.42 -2.53
N TYR A 15 -5.95 1.65 -1.59
CA TYR A 15 -6.00 0.87 -0.36
C TYR A 15 -7.42 0.64 0.11
N GLY A 16 -7.58 -0.44 0.85
CA GLY A 16 -8.83 -0.73 1.54
C GLY A 16 -8.54 -1.39 2.88
N VAL A 17 -9.27 -0.98 3.90
CA VAL A 17 -9.18 -1.56 5.24
C VAL A 17 -10.47 -2.27 5.54
N ILE A 18 -10.36 -3.55 5.90
CA ILE A 18 -11.51 -4.38 6.20
C ILE A 18 -11.33 -5.08 7.55
N ASP A 19 -12.45 -5.37 8.19
CA ASP A 19 -12.51 -6.28 9.33
C ASP A 19 -13.09 -7.60 8.86
N TYR A 20 -12.45 -8.70 9.27
CA TYR A 20 -12.97 -10.04 9.06
C TYR A 20 -13.33 -10.64 10.40
N ILE A 21 -14.63 -10.80 10.64
CA ILE A 21 -15.15 -11.29 11.91
C ILE A 21 -16.27 -12.29 11.61
N GLY A 22 -16.15 -13.50 12.16
CA GLY A 22 -17.22 -14.51 12.06
C GLY A 22 -17.64 -14.82 10.63
N ASN A 23 -16.68 -15.01 9.73
CA ASN A 23 -16.89 -15.31 8.30
C ASN A 23 -17.54 -14.15 7.52
N LYS A 24 -17.54 -12.95 8.08
CA LYS A 24 -18.08 -11.76 7.42
C LYS A 24 -17.02 -10.69 7.28
N PHE A 25 -17.05 -9.97 6.15
CA PHE A 25 -16.19 -8.83 5.90
C PHE A 25 -16.98 -7.54 6.11
N LYS A 26 -16.33 -6.59 6.78
CA LYS A 26 -16.88 -5.25 6.96
C LYS A 26 -15.86 -4.23 6.46
N ILE A 27 -16.28 -3.32 5.60
CA ILE A 27 -15.40 -2.24 5.14
C ILE A 27 -15.27 -1.22 6.25
N VAL A 28 -14.01 -0.94 6.64
CA VAL A 28 -13.70 0.10 7.62
C VAL A 28 -13.47 1.41 6.90
N GLU A 29 -12.65 1.37 5.85
CA GLU A 29 -12.30 2.56 5.10
C GLU A 29 -11.66 2.13 3.77
N TYR A 30 -11.76 2.95 2.73
CA TYR A 30 -11.02 2.75 1.50
C TYR A 30 -10.72 4.09 0.86
N GLY A 31 -9.71 4.11 0.01
CA GLY A 31 -9.34 5.33 -0.66
C GLY A 31 -8.07 5.16 -1.49
N ALA A 32 -7.44 6.28 -1.75
CA ALA A 32 -6.20 6.31 -2.52
C ALA A 32 -5.23 7.33 -1.92
N ILE A 33 -3.95 6.98 -1.93
CA ILE A 33 -2.86 7.92 -1.69
C ILE A 33 -2.45 8.43 -3.05
N THR A 34 -2.52 9.74 -3.26
CA THR A 34 -2.16 10.35 -4.54
C THR A 34 -0.95 11.26 -4.36
N THR A 35 -0.10 11.30 -5.38
CA THR A 35 1.04 12.21 -5.43
C THR A 35 0.95 13.10 -6.65
N GLU A 36 1.55 14.28 -6.57
CA GLU A 36 1.46 15.28 -7.63
C GLU A 36 2.48 15.02 -8.73
N SER A 37 2.09 15.23 -9.99
CA SER A 37 2.97 14.99 -11.14
C SER A 37 4.15 15.96 -11.17
N ASN A 38 4.05 17.12 -10.52
CA ASN A 38 5.13 18.09 -10.44
C ASN A 38 6.13 17.83 -9.33
N GLN A 39 5.87 16.83 -8.46
CA GLN A 39 6.83 16.40 -7.45
C GLN A 39 7.87 15.47 -8.10
N ASN A 40 9.12 15.55 -7.62
CA ASN A 40 10.11 14.54 -8.01
C ASN A 40 9.81 13.22 -7.31
N MET A 41 10.44 12.14 -7.76
CA MET A 41 10.14 10.81 -7.23
C MET A 41 10.46 10.67 -5.74
N ASN A 42 11.53 11.31 -5.27
CA ASN A 42 11.88 11.24 -3.85
C ASN A 42 10.80 11.87 -2.98
N GLU A 43 10.26 13.01 -3.41
CA GLU A 43 9.15 13.67 -2.72
C GLU A 43 7.89 12.81 -2.75
N ARG A 44 7.63 12.14 -3.88
CA ARG A 44 6.48 11.23 -3.98
C ARG A 44 6.62 10.05 -3.02
N PHE A 45 7.82 9.46 -2.92
CA PHE A 45 8.06 8.35 -1.99
C PHE A 45 7.84 8.78 -0.55
N LYS A 46 8.31 10.00 -0.20
CA LYS A 46 8.10 10.53 1.14
C LYS A 46 6.62 10.74 1.43
N SER A 47 5.88 11.30 0.48
CA SER A 47 4.43 11.51 0.62
C SER A 47 3.70 10.18 0.81
N ILE A 48 4.04 9.16 0.03
CA ILE A 48 3.46 7.82 0.14
C ILE A 48 3.72 7.25 1.53
N HIS A 49 4.95 7.34 2.00
CA HIS A 49 5.34 6.87 3.33
C HIS A 49 4.54 7.56 4.42
N ASP A 50 4.50 8.90 4.38
CA ASP A 50 3.84 9.69 5.41
C ASP A 50 2.33 9.42 5.42
N ASP A 51 1.70 9.35 4.25
CA ASP A 51 0.27 9.11 4.13
C ASP A 51 -0.11 7.69 4.59
N LEU A 52 0.68 6.69 4.22
CA LEU A 52 0.40 5.33 4.68
C LEU A 52 0.58 5.21 6.19
N ASN A 53 1.61 5.85 6.76
CA ASN A 53 1.80 5.89 8.21
C ASN A 53 0.57 6.46 8.90
N THR A 54 0.01 7.55 8.38
CA THR A 54 -1.19 8.16 8.94
C THR A 54 -2.39 7.19 8.89
N ILE A 55 -2.56 6.50 7.76
CA ILE A 55 -3.64 5.53 7.60
C ILE A 55 -3.48 4.37 8.59
N ILE A 56 -2.26 3.83 8.70
CA ILE A 56 -1.98 2.72 9.62
C ILE A 56 -2.21 3.13 11.07
N GLU A 57 -1.75 4.30 11.47
CA GLU A 57 -1.93 4.80 12.84
C GLU A 57 -3.39 5.04 13.18
N ARG A 58 -4.18 5.47 12.20
CA ARG A 58 -5.61 5.71 12.38
C ARG A 58 -6.42 4.41 12.42
N THR A 59 -6.12 3.47 11.54
CA THR A 59 -6.94 2.25 11.37
C THR A 59 -6.41 1.06 12.15
N LYS A 60 -5.12 1.02 12.47
CA LYS A 60 -4.47 -0.04 13.25
C LYS A 60 -4.70 -1.45 12.70
N PRO A 61 -4.35 -1.71 11.43
CA PRO A 61 -4.50 -3.05 10.89
C PRO A 61 -3.46 -4.01 11.49
N GLU A 62 -3.81 -5.29 11.53
CA GLU A 62 -2.90 -6.34 12.00
C GLU A 62 -2.08 -6.93 10.84
N PHE A 63 -2.67 -6.92 9.65
CA PHE A 63 -2.06 -7.51 8.45
C PHE A 63 -2.13 -6.53 7.29
N LEU A 64 -1.10 -6.60 6.43
CA LEU A 64 -1.09 -5.90 5.15
C LEU A 64 -1.03 -6.93 4.05
N ALA A 65 -1.95 -6.85 3.09
CA ALA A 65 -1.96 -7.69 1.91
C ALA A 65 -1.58 -6.84 0.70
N ILE A 66 -0.60 -7.27 -0.06
CA ILE A 66 -0.09 -6.55 -1.21
C ILE A 66 0.17 -7.51 -2.35
N GLU A 67 -0.19 -7.10 -3.57
CA GLU A 67 0.03 -7.91 -4.76
C GLU A 67 1.49 -7.93 -5.14
N GLU A 68 1.99 -9.09 -5.57
CA GLU A 68 3.32 -9.21 -6.15
C GLU A 68 3.37 -8.46 -7.48
N LEU A 69 4.53 -7.86 -7.76
CA LEU A 69 4.70 -7.11 -9.00
C LEU A 69 5.12 -8.03 -10.14
N PHE A 70 4.51 -7.80 -11.30
CA PHE A 70 4.89 -8.44 -12.55
C PHE A 70 5.25 -7.37 -13.57
N PHE A 71 6.45 -7.47 -14.12
CA PHE A 71 6.99 -6.49 -15.06
C PHE A 71 6.86 -7.04 -16.46
N ASN A 72 6.00 -6.46 -17.28
CA ASN A 72 5.77 -6.94 -18.63
C ASN A 72 5.84 -5.85 -19.71
N SER A 73 6.09 -4.60 -19.37
CA SER A 73 6.10 -3.55 -20.40
C SER A 73 7.13 -2.45 -20.14
N ASN A 74 6.78 -1.38 -19.47
CA ASN A 74 7.64 -0.20 -19.35
C ASN A 74 8.55 -0.32 -18.12
N GLN A 75 9.87 -0.48 -18.37
CA GLN A 75 10.86 -0.66 -17.32
C GLN A 75 10.94 0.53 -16.36
N LYS A 76 10.83 1.76 -16.88
CA LYS A 76 10.91 2.96 -16.04
C LYS A 76 9.74 3.01 -15.06
N THR A 77 8.54 2.77 -15.54
CA THR A 77 7.34 2.70 -14.69
C THR A 77 7.46 1.56 -13.69
N ALA A 78 7.95 0.41 -14.14
CA ALA A 78 8.14 -0.76 -13.28
C ALA A 78 9.11 -0.47 -12.15
N ILE A 79 10.22 0.23 -12.42
CA ILE A 79 11.20 0.61 -11.40
C ILE A 79 10.56 1.55 -10.38
N ASN A 80 9.83 2.56 -10.82
CA ASN A 80 9.18 3.51 -9.93
C ASN A 80 8.13 2.83 -9.04
N VAL A 81 7.35 1.92 -9.60
CA VAL A 81 6.36 1.15 -8.85
C VAL A 81 7.06 0.25 -7.83
N ALA A 82 8.15 -0.42 -8.22
CA ALA A 82 8.89 -1.28 -7.31
C ALA A 82 9.48 -0.51 -6.14
N GLN A 83 10.00 0.70 -6.38
CA GLN A 83 10.53 1.55 -5.33
C GLN A 83 9.42 2.02 -4.38
N ALA A 84 8.29 2.46 -4.93
CA ALA A 84 7.13 2.83 -4.13
C ALA A 84 6.64 1.65 -3.28
N ARG A 85 6.62 0.45 -3.87
CA ARG A 85 6.23 -0.77 -3.17
C ARG A 85 7.15 -1.04 -1.97
N GLY A 86 8.45 -0.86 -2.15
CA GLY A 86 9.40 -1.00 -1.04
C GLY A 86 9.12 -0.02 0.10
N VAL A 87 8.76 1.21 -0.22
CA VAL A 87 8.38 2.23 0.77
C VAL A 87 7.12 1.79 1.54
N LEU A 88 6.12 1.27 0.84
CA LEU A 88 4.89 0.77 1.46
C LEU A 88 5.18 -0.38 2.42
N LEU A 89 6.02 -1.33 1.99
CA LEU A 89 6.40 -2.48 2.83
C LEU A 89 7.14 -2.03 4.07
N LEU A 90 8.09 -1.11 3.93
CA LEU A 90 8.85 -0.61 5.07
C LEU A 90 7.95 0.11 6.07
N SER A 91 7.01 0.90 5.61
CA SER A 91 6.04 1.58 6.46
C SER A 91 5.26 0.57 7.32
N ALA A 92 4.77 -0.50 6.70
CA ALA A 92 4.05 -1.56 7.43
C ALA A 92 4.95 -2.26 8.44
N LEU A 93 6.16 -2.63 8.04
CA LEU A 93 7.10 -3.33 8.91
C LEU A 93 7.51 -2.48 10.11
N ASN A 94 7.67 -1.18 9.91
CA ASN A 94 7.99 -0.26 11.02
C ASN A 94 6.87 -0.20 12.07
N HIS A 95 5.64 -0.52 11.69
CA HIS A 95 4.51 -0.60 12.61
C HIS A 95 4.27 -2.01 13.18
N GLY A 96 5.16 -2.95 12.87
CA GLY A 96 5.04 -4.33 13.36
C GLY A 96 3.93 -5.13 12.67
N ILE A 97 3.49 -4.70 11.51
CA ILE A 97 2.41 -5.36 10.77
C ILE A 97 2.98 -6.54 9.97
N SER A 98 2.28 -7.68 10.00
CA SER A 98 2.62 -8.83 9.17
C SER A 98 2.24 -8.55 7.71
N VAL A 99 3.19 -8.76 6.80
CA VAL A 99 2.99 -8.55 5.37
C VAL A 99 2.73 -9.87 4.67
N HIS A 100 1.68 -9.92 3.88
CA HIS A 100 1.30 -11.08 3.07
C HIS A 100 1.23 -10.66 1.60
N GLU A 101 1.98 -11.34 0.77
CA GLU A 101 2.01 -11.09 -0.67
C GLU A 101 1.15 -12.12 -1.39
N TYR A 102 0.49 -11.71 -2.46
CA TYR A 102 -0.32 -12.61 -3.26
C TYR A 102 -0.08 -12.35 -4.74
N THR A 103 -0.33 -13.37 -5.56
CA THR A 103 -0.20 -13.28 -7.02
C THR A 103 -1.53 -12.89 -7.65
N PRO A 104 -1.51 -12.23 -8.82
CA PRO A 104 -2.75 -11.79 -9.49
C PRO A 104 -3.42 -12.95 -10.26
N LEU A 105 -3.77 -14.00 -9.58
CA LEU A 105 -4.48 -15.13 -10.21
C LEU A 105 -5.96 -15.14 -9.78
#